data_84ea7e0ca9c4d929998a3d643f11adbe
#
_entry.id   84ea7e0ca9c4d929998a3d643f11adbe
#
_cell.length_a   1.000
_cell.length_b   1.000
_cell.length_c   1.000
_cell.angle_alpha   90.00
_cell.angle_beta   90.00
_cell.angle_gamma   90.00
#
_symmetry.space_group_name_H-M   'P 1'
#
loop_
_entity.id
_entity.type
_entity.pdbx_description
1 polymer ?
#
loop_
_entity_poly.entity_id
_entity_poly.type
_entity_poly.pdbx_seq_one_letter_code
_entity_poly.pdbx_strand_id
1 'polypeptide(L)'
;MNIDLLLDKMWKMYTSYTPSANQISKLFNEEVTNDHIAFRTFNTEHLSIKKQAKFLEQYGYYHGGDYDFKVKKLKAIHLENDDENRPKIFLSELLCEEFSNELQNVVVEISEKTKDISPEELLLGGRKWNIDLDTYNSLAKESEYASWLLSLIHI
;
A
#
# COMPACT_ATOMS: atom_id res chain seq x y z
N MET A 1 -3.20 9.69 -16.89
CA MET A 1 -1.86 9.04 -16.96
C MET A 1 -2.06 7.61 -17.42
N ASN A 2 -1.09 6.99 -18.08
CA ASN A 2 -1.15 5.57 -18.45
C ASN A 2 -0.73 4.74 -17.22
N ILE A 3 -1.38 3.58 -16.97
CA ILE A 3 -1.04 2.67 -15.89
C ILE A 3 0.40 2.16 -15.99
N ASP A 4 0.90 1.94 -17.21
CA ASP A 4 2.27 1.49 -17.44
C ASP A 4 3.29 2.50 -16.88
N LEU A 5 3.01 3.79 -17.02
CA LEU A 5 3.84 4.84 -16.44
C LEU A 5 3.81 4.82 -14.89
N LEU A 6 2.68 4.49 -14.29
CA LEU A 6 2.56 4.32 -12.83
C LEU A 6 3.38 3.11 -12.37
N LEU A 7 3.22 1.96 -13.02
CA LEU A 7 3.95 0.73 -12.71
C LEU A 7 5.47 0.91 -12.89
N ASP A 8 5.90 1.59 -13.94
CA ASP A 8 7.30 1.95 -14.18
C ASP A 8 7.88 2.85 -13.07
N LYS A 9 7.11 3.85 -12.64
CA LYS A 9 7.53 4.72 -11.53
C LYS A 9 7.67 3.92 -10.23
N MET A 10 6.75 3.01 -9.95
CA MET A 10 6.79 2.13 -8.78
C MET A 10 8.01 1.21 -8.83
N TRP A 11 8.30 0.59 -9.97
CA TRP A 11 9.48 -0.24 -10.15
C TRP A 11 10.79 0.54 -9.96
N LYS A 12 10.89 1.73 -10.56
CA LYS A 12 12.06 2.60 -10.40
C LYS A 12 12.27 3.02 -8.95
N MET A 13 11.20 3.33 -8.25
CA MET A 13 11.27 3.67 -6.83
C MET A 13 11.71 2.46 -5.99
N TYR A 14 11.07 1.30 -6.19
CA TYR A 14 11.45 0.06 -5.51
C TYR A 14 12.94 -0.27 -5.71
N THR A 15 13.41 -0.24 -6.94
CA THR A 15 14.80 -0.58 -7.25
C THR A 15 15.82 0.46 -6.78
N SER A 16 15.38 1.70 -6.51
CA SER A 16 16.24 2.71 -5.87
C SER A 16 16.54 2.38 -4.40
N TYR A 17 15.58 1.76 -3.70
CA TYR A 17 15.74 1.29 -2.32
C TYR A 17 16.32 -0.12 -2.24
N THR A 18 16.10 -0.94 -3.26
CA THR A 18 16.53 -2.33 -3.34
C THR A 18 17.32 -2.58 -4.63
N PRO A 19 18.56 -2.09 -4.75
CA PRO A 19 19.35 -2.20 -5.99
C PRO A 19 19.59 -3.63 -6.44
N SER A 20 19.59 -4.60 -5.51
CA SER A 20 19.71 -6.02 -5.81
C SER A 20 18.57 -6.56 -6.70
N ALA A 21 17.39 -5.95 -6.66
CA ALA A 21 16.28 -6.35 -7.52
C ALA A 21 16.63 -6.19 -9.01
N ASN A 22 17.31 -5.10 -9.38
CA ASN A 22 17.81 -4.90 -10.75
C ASN A 22 18.92 -5.88 -11.12
N GLN A 23 19.73 -6.34 -10.15
CA GLN A 23 20.78 -7.33 -10.41
C GLN A 23 20.15 -8.70 -10.65
N ILE A 24 19.16 -9.06 -9.85
CA ILE A 24 18.44 -10.33 -9.96
C ILE A 24 17.64 -10.39 -11.26
N SER A 25 16.91 -9.33 -11.64
CA SER A 25 16.12 -9.30 -12.88
C SER A 25 16.99 -9.52 -14.13
N LYS A 26 18.25 -9.07 -14.12
CA LYS A 26 19.19 -9.27 -15.23
C LYS A 26 19.69 -10.72 -15.36
N LEU A 27 19.45 -11.57 -14.38
CA LEU A 27 19.80 -12.99 -14.45
C LEU A 27 18.78 -13.82 -15.23
N PHE A 28 17.61 -13.27 -15.45
CA PHE A 28 16.59 -13.90 -16.30
C PHE A 28 16.85 -13.56 -17.78
N ASN A 29 16.68 -14.55 -18.66
CA ASN A 29 16.85 -14.37 -20.09
C ASN A 29 15.59 -13.80 -20.78
N GLU A 30 14.56 -13.54 -20.02
CA GLU A 30 13.25 -13.03 -20.45
C GLU A 30 12.81 -11.84 -19.60
N GLU A 31 11.87 -11.09 -20.09
CA GLU A 31 11.27 -9.98 -19.34
C GLU A 31 10.51 -10.53 -18.12
N VAL A 32 10.84 -10.04 -16.95
CA VAL A 32 10.19 -10.45 -15.70
C VAL A 32 8.91 -9.65 -15.53
N THR A 33 7.77 -10.32 -15.64
CA THR A 33 6.45 -9.73 -15.40
C THR A 33 6.07 -9.90 -13.93
N ASN A 34 5.59 -8.83 -13.30
CA ASN A 34 5.06 -8.89 -11.95
C ASN A 34 3.72 -9.62 -11.95
N ASP A 35 3.60 -10.67 -11.15
CA ASP A 35 2.36 -11.42 -10.94
C ASP A 35 1.33 -10.59 -10.15
N HIS A 36 1.77 -9.97 -9.05
CA HIS A 36 0.92 -9.11 -8.23
C HIS A 36 1.70 -8.02 -7.50
N ILE A 37 0.98 -6.98 -7.10
CA ILE A 37 1.47 -5.88 -6.28
C ILE A 37 0.55 -5.77 -5.05
N ALA A 38 1.14 -5.63 -3.86
CA ALA A 38 0.38 -5.47 -2.62
C ALA A 38 0.57 -4.07 -2.03
N PHE A 39 -0.54 -3.44 -1.70
CA PHE A 39 -0.56 -2.17 -0.95
C PHE A 39 -1.21 -2.36 0.41
N ARG A 40 -0.76 -1.56 1.35
CA ARG A 40 -1.28 -1.53 2.71
C ARG A 40 -1.68 -0.12 3.10
N THR A 41 -2.77 -0.01 3.85
CA THR A 41 -3.30 1.29 4.26
C THR A 41 -4.09 1.20 5.57
N PHE A 42 -4.69 2.31 5.96
CA PHE A 42 -5.63 2.43 7.08
C PHE A 42 -7.06 2.63 6.56
N ASN A 43 -8.05 2.18 7.29
CA ASN A 43 -9.47 2.29 6.92
C ASN A 43 -10.08 3.68 7.20
N THR A 44 -9.30 4.74 7.10
CA THR A 44 -9.84 6.10 7.18
C THR A 44 -10.51 6.50 5.87
N GLU A 45 -11.41 7.47 5.91
CA GLU A 45 -12.15 7.94 4.72
C GLU A 45 -11.22 8.27 3.55
N HIS A 46 -10.07 8.89 3.85
CA HIS A 46 -9.12 9.34 2.85
C HIS A 46 -8.19 8.22 2.34
N LEU A 47 -7.75 7.31 3.22
CA LEU A 47 -6.74 6.29 2.91
C LEU A 47 -7.32 4.92 2.55
N SER A 48 -8.62 4.69 2.76
CA SER A 48 -9.26 3.37 2.63
C SER A 48 -8.99 2.65 1.32
N ILE A 49 -9.02 1.32 1.36
CA ILE A 49 -8.93 0.47 0.16
C ILE A 49 -10.00 0.82 -0.88
N LYS A 50 -11.20 1.24 -0.44
CA LYS A 50 -12.26 1.70 -1.34
C LYS A 50 -11.83 2.92 -2.16
N LYS A 51 -11.11 3.86 -1.55
CA LYS A 51 -10.63 5.07 -2.24
C LYS A 51 -9.55 4.73 -3.25
N GLN A 52 -8.63 3.84 -2.88
CA GLN A 52 -7.56 3.38 -3.76
C GLN A 52 -8.09 2.52 -4.92
N ALA A 53 -9.03 1.61 -4.65
CA ALA A 53 -9.68 0.81 -5.69
C ALA A 53 -10.36 1.70 -6.73
N LYS A 54 -11.14 2.68 -6.28
CA LYS A 54 -11.82 3.64 -7.18
C LYS A 54 -10.84 4.40 -8.08
N PHE A 55 -9.63 4.69 -7.60
CA PHE A 55 -8.60 5.31 -8.42
C PHE A 55 -8.07 4.31 -9.47
N LEU A 56 -7.89 3.04 -9.11
CA LEU A 56 -7.37 2.01 -10.00
C LEU A 56 -8.40 1.56 -11.06
N GLU A 57 -9.70 1.70 -10.79
CA GLU A 57 -10.78 1.46 -11.77
C GLU A 57 -10.60 2.29 -13.06
N GLN A 58 -10.00 3.48 -12.96
CA GLN A 58 -9.72 4.33 -14.11
C GLN A 58 -8.73 3.71 -15.11
N TYR A 59 -8.03 2.68 -14.68
CA TYR A 59 -7.04 1.94 -15.47
C TYR A 59 -7.52 0.54 -15.88
N GLY A 60 -8.83 0.29 -15.75
CA GLY A 60 -9.43 -0.98 -16.12
C GLY A 60 -9.31 -2.08 -15.07
N TYR A 61 -8.89 -1.74 -13.84
CA TYR A 61 -8.96 -2.69 -12.74
C TYR A 61 -10.38 -2.80 -12.21
N TYR A 62 -10.78 -4.01 -11.87
CA TYR A 62 -12.07 -4.32 -11.28
C TYR A 62 -11.92 -5.23 -10.07
N HIS A 63 -12.94 -5.23 -9.22
CA HIS A 63 -12.97 -6.01 -7.99
C HIS A 63 -13.01 -7.53 -8.30
N GLY A 64 -12.04 -8.27 -7.78
CA GLY A 64 -11.94 -9.72 -7.94
C GLY A 64 -12.42 -10.52 -6.73
N GLY A 65 -12.24 -9.99 -5.51
CA GLY A 65 -12.69 -10.67 -4.28
C GLY A 65 -12.31 -9.95 -3.00
N ASP A 66 -12.94 -10.39 -1.90
CA ASP A 66 -12.81 -9.84 -0.54
C ASP A 66 -12.14 -10.83 0.39
N TYR A 67 -11.39 -10.30 1.36
CA TYR A 67 -10.72 -11.07 2.41
C TYR A 67 -10.92 -10.41 3.77
N ASP A 68 -11.19 -11.23 4.78
CA ASP A 68 -11.30 -10.80 6.17
C ASP A 68 -10.28 -11.57 7.03
N PHE A 69 -9.30 -10.86 7.57
CA PHE A 69 -8.26 -11.40 8.44
C PHE A 69 -8.56 -11.04 9.90
N LYS A 70 -9.57 -11.66 10.50
CA LYS A 70 -10.10 -11.37 11.83
C LYS A 70 -9.03 -11.28 12.91
N VAL A 71 -8.08 -12.23 12.94
CA VAL A 71 -7.00 -12.26 13.94
C VAL A 71 -6.08 -11.03 13.84
N LYS A 72 -5.83 -10.57 12.62
CA LYS A 72 -4.99 -9.41 12.35
C LYS A 72 -5.76 -8.09 12.28
N LYS A 73 -7.09 -8.16 12.37
CA LYS A 73 -8.01 -7.03 12.27
C LYS A 73 -7.78 -6.24 10.97
N LEU A 74 -7.73 -6.97 9.85
CA LEU A 74 -7.55 -6.42 8.52
C LEU A 74 -8.69 -6.81 7.61
N LYS A 75 -9.07 -5.90 6.73
CA LYS A 75 -9.82 -6.21 5.52
C LYS A 75 -8.94 -6.03 4.29
N ALA A 76 -9.20 -6.81 3.26
CA ALA A 76 -8.48 -6.66 2.01
C ALA A 76 -9.39 -7.00 0.83
N ILE A 77 -8.99 -6.50 -0.33
CA ILE A 77 -9.57 -6.85 -1.62
C ILE A 77 -8.44 -7.16 -2.60
N HIS A 78 -8.74 -7.93 -3.64
CA HIS A 78 -7.87 -7.93 -4.80
C HIS A 78 -8.61 -7.39 -6.02
N LEU A 79 -7.84 -6.75 -6.87
CA LEU A 79 -8.30 -6.21 -8.14
C LEU A 79 -7.64 -6.97 -9.27
N GLU A 80 -8.40 -7.22 -10.33
CA GLU A 80 -7.98 -7.86 -11.56
C GLU A 80 -8.07 -6.89 -12.74
N ASN A 81 -7.41 -7.22 -13.84
CA ASN A 81 -7.46 -6.47 -15.10
C ASN A 81 -7.64 -7.47 -16.24
N ASP A 82 -8.34 -7.09 -17.31
CA ASP A 82 -8.54 -7.94 -18.48
C ASP A 82 -7.26 -8.17 -19.29
N ASP A 83 -6.25 -7.32 -19.11
CA ASP A 83 -4.92 -7.51 -19.69
C ASP A 83 -4.10 -8.43 -18.77
N GLU A 84 -3.89 -9.68 -19.19
CA GLU A 84 -3.16 -10.72 -18.46
C GLU A 84 -1.68 -10.36 -18.18
N ASN A 85 -1.12 -9.39 -18.91
CA ASN A 85 0.24 -8.89 -18.63
C ASN A 85 0.29 -7.90 -17.46
N ARG A 86 -0.85 -7.50 -16.92
CA ARG A 86 -0.92 -6.59 -15.78
C ARG A 86 -0.96 -7.34 -14.47
N PRO A 87 -0.19 -6.88 -13.46
CA PRO A 87 -0.20 -7.50 -12.16
C PRO A 87 -1.57 -7.39 -11.51
N LYS A 88 -2.02 -8.42 -10.80
CA LYS A 88 -3.13 -8.30 -9.86
C LYS A 88 -2.74 -7.34 -8.76
N ILE A 89 -3.70 -6.57 -8.24
CA ILE A 89 -3.45 -5.62 -7.16
C ILE A 89 -4.18 -6.08 -5.90
N PHE A 90 -3.42 -6.29 -4.82
CA PHE A 90 -3.95 -6.61 -3.51
C PHE A 90 -3.89 -5.37 -2.62
N LEU A 91 -5.04 -4.95 -2.12
CA LEU A 91 -5.18 -3.81 -1.22
C LEU A 91 -5.65 -4.30 0.16
N SER A 92 -4.93 -3.97 1.21
CA SER A 92 -5.34 -4.28 2.58
C SER A 92 -5.38 -3.04 3.46
N GLU A 93 -6.32 -3.01 4.41
CA GLU A 93 -6.46 -1.91 5.37
C GLU A 93 -6.59 -2.44 6.80
N LEU A 94 -6.01 -1.71 7.74
CA LEU A 94 -6.17 -1.96 9.16
C LEU A 94 -7.50 -1.40 9.65
N LEU A 95 -8.26 -2.19 10.42
CA LEU A 95 -9.49 -1.76 11.07
C LEU A 95 -9.12 -0.99 12.35
N CYS A 96 -8.86 0.29 12.22
CA CYS A 96 -8.27 1.11 13.29
C CYS A 96 -9.15 1.19 14.53
N GLU A 97 -10.49 1.11 14.37
CA GLU A 97 -11.46 1.11 15.46
C GLU A 97 -11.36 -0.08 16.41
N GLU A 98 -10.66 -1.15 16.00
CA GLU A 98 -10.43 -2.33 16.82
C GLU A 98 -9.16 -2.24 17.68
N PHE A 99 -8.48 -1.10 17.68
CA PHE A 99 -7.23 -0.85 18.38
C PHE A 99 -7.37 0.28 19.40
N SER A 100 -6.29 0.55 20.13
CA SER A 100 -6.27 1.59 21.18
C SER A 100 -6.58 2.99 20.64
N ASN A 101 -7.03 3.87 21.52
CA ASN A 101 -7.20 5.29 21.19
C ASN A 101 -5.86 5.94 20.76
N GLU A 102 -4.73 5.46 21.27
CA GLU A 102 -3.40 5.94 20.88
C GLU A 102 -3.16 5.68 19.39
N LEU A 103 -3.38 4.44 18.94
CA LEU A 103 -3.24 4.08 17.53
C LEU A 103 -4.22 4.88 16.65
N GLN A 104 -5.48 4.96 17.07
CA GLN A 104 -6.50 5.71 16.32
C GLN A 104 -6.13 7.19 16.15
N ASN A 105 -5.63 7.84 17.21
CA ASN A 105 -5.23 9.25 17.17
C ASN A 105 -4.04 9.47 16.20
N VAL A 106 -3.05 8.60 16.23
CA VAL A 106 -1.90 8.66 15.30
C VAL A 106 -2.37 8.50 13.85
N VAL A 107 -3.28 7.56 13.58
CA VAL A 107 -3.81 7.33 12.24
C VAL A 107 -4.66 8.52 11.76
N VAL A 108 -5.46 9.12 12.63
CA VAL A 108 -6.23 10.34 12.30
C VAL A 108 -5.28 11.49 11.93
N GLU A 109 -4.22 11.71 12.71
CA GLU A 109 -3.23 12.74 12.42
C GLU A 109 -2.55 12.53 11.04
N ILE A 110 -2.21 11.29 10.73
CA ILE A 110 -1.61 10.93 9.44
C ILE A 110 -2.62 11.15 8.30
N SER A 111 -3.86 10.72 8.49
CA SER A 111 -4.93 10.91 7.50
C SER A 111 -5.14 12.40 7.19
N GLU A 112 -5.14 13.25 8.20
CA GLU A 112 -5.25 14.71 8.02
C GLU A 112 -4.04 15.31 7.28
N LYS A 113 -2.82 14.87 7.61
CA LYS A 113 -1.58 15.33 6.94
C LYS A 113 -1.50 14.89 5.48
N THR A 114 -2.20 13.82 5.11
CA THR A 114 -2.15 13.23 3.76
C THR A 114 -3.38 13.53 2.92
N LYS A 115 -4.36 14.24 3.43
CA LYS A 115 -5.65 14.47 2.76
C LYS A 115 -5.55 15.16 1.40
N ASP A 116 -4.55 15.99 1.21
CA ASP A 116 -4.31 16.73 -0.04
C ASP A 116 -3.39 15.97 -1.02
N ILE A 117 -2.88 14.80 -0.60
CA ILE A 117 -2.04 13.95 -1.44
C ILE A 117 -2.93 13.15 -2.40
N SER A 118 -2.60 13.14 -3.67
CA SER A 118 -3.36 12.41 -4.66
C SER A 118 -3.26 10.88 -4.44
N PRO A 119 -4.28 10.09 -4.84
CA PRO A 119 -4.20 8.63 -4.78
C PRO A 119 -3.00 8.06 -5.52
N GLU A 120 -2.60 8.65 -6.64
CA GLU A 120 -1.39 8.28 -7.37
C GLU A 120 -0.14 8.42 -6.51
N GLU A 121 0.02 9.57 -5.84
CA GLU A 121 1.18 9.81 -4.98
C GLU A 121 1.19 8.92 -3.74
N LEU A 122 0.02 8.54 -3.23
CA LEU A 122 -0.11 7.56 -2.15
C LEU A 122 0.35 6.17 -2.60
N LEU A 123 -0.04 5.73 -3.80
CA LEU A 123 0.37 4.44 -4.37
C LEU A 123 1.86 4.39 -4.75
N LEU A 124 2.46 5.53 -5.10
CA LEU A 124 3.91 5.59 -5.34
C LEU A 124 4.72 5.36 -4.08
N GLY A 125 4.09 5.35 -2.92
CA GLY A 125 4.74 5.04 -1.65
C GLY A 125 5.64 6.15 -1.11
N GLY A 126 6.50 5.77 -0.19
CA GLY A 126 7.31 6.68 0.58
C GLY A 126 6.56 7.26 1.78
N ARG A 127 7.29 7.54 2.84
CA ARG A 127 6.72 8.10 4.07
C ARG A 127 6.37 9.57 3.88
N LYS A 128 5.09 9.90 3.91
CA LYS A 128 4.58 11.27 3.80
C LYS A 128 4.36 11.96 5.16
N TRP A 129 4.74 11.28 6.25
CA TRP A 129 4.60 11.74 7.64
C TRP A 129 5.85 11.43 8.44
N ASN A 130 6.02 12.13 9.55
CA ASN A 130 7.06 11.82 10.53
C ASN A 130 6.44 11.13 11.73
N ILE A 131 7.10 10.11 12.23
CA ILE A 131 6.78 9.41 13.47
C ILE A 131 8.07 9.27 14.26
N ASP A 132 8.01 9.53 15.56
CA ASP A 132 9.12 9.30 16.47
C ASP A 132 9.24 7.82 16.88
N LEU A 133 10.40 7.48 17.43
CA LEU A 133 10.71 6.09 17.77
C LEU A 133 9.84 5.56 18.91
N ASP A 134 9.44 6.41 19.85
CA ASP A 134 8.65 6.00 21.02
C ASP A 134 7.24 5.63 20.57
N THR A 135 6.63 6.46 19.73
CA THR A 135 5.33 6.17 19.10
C THR A 135 5.40 4.89 18.26
N TYR A 136 6.44 4.72 17.44
CA TYR A 136 6.65 3.49 16.68
C TYR A 136 6.71 2.25 17.61
N ASN A 137 7.50 2.31 18.66
CA ASN A 137 7.67 1.20 19.60
C ASN A 137 6.38 0.89 20.40
N SER A 138 5.59 1.90 20.73
CA SER A 138 4.29 1.73 21.37
C SER A 138 3.34 0.97 20.46
N LEU A 139 3.18 1.43 19.23
CA LEU A 139 2.26 0.84 18.26
C LEU A 139 2.71 -0.55 17.79
N ALA A 140 4.02 -0.82 17.75
CA ALA A 140 4.56 -2.13 17.40
C ALA A 140 4.15 -3.24 18.37
N LYS A 141 3.92 -2.89 19.65
CA LYS A 141 3.44 -3.84 20.67
C LYS A 141 1.97 -4.23 20.43
N GLU A 142 1.20 -3.36 19.82
CA GLU A 142 -0.22 -3.55 19.59
C GLU A 142 -0.51 -4.11 18.20
N SER A 143 0.17 -3.61 17.18
CA SER A 143 -0.01 -4.01 15.78
C SER A 143 1.30 -3.90 15.00
N GLU A 144 1.84 -5.05 14.61
CA GLU A 144 2.98 -5.13 13.68
C GLU A 144 2.65 -4.46 12.35
N TYR A 145 1.42 -4.65 11.85
CA TYR A 145 0.97 -4.03 10.61
C TYR A 145 0.96 -2.51 10.70
N ALA A 146 0.43 -1.93 11.79
CA ALA A 146 0.40 -0.49 11.98
C ALA A 146 1.82 0.09 12.10
N SER A 147 2.67 -0.48 12.94
CA SER A 147 4.04 0.01 13.12
C SER A 147 4.84 -0.06 11.82
N TRP A 148 4.69 -1.16 11.09
CA TRP A 148 5.33 -1.33 9.81
C TRP A 148 4.85 -0.29 8.79
N LEU A 149 3.53 -0.07 8.65
CA LEU A 149 2.98 0.94 7.75
C LEU A 149 3.43 2.36 8.12
N LEU A 150 3.56 2.64 9.43
CA LEU A 150 3.99 3.94 9.92
C LEU A 150 5.51 4.19 9.76
N SER A 151 6.31 3.14 9.80
CA SER A 151 7.77 3.25 9.67
C SER A 151 8.25 3.31 8.23
N LEU A 152 7.43 2.87 7.30
CA LEU A 152 7.89 2.55 5.96
C LEU A 152 8.15 3.77 5.10
N ILE A 153 9.31 3.70 4.68
CA ILE A 153 9.75 3.86 3.30
C ILE A 153 9.22 2.65 2.54
N HIS A 154 8.11 2.81 1.83
CA HIS A 154 7.49 1.69 1.18
C HIS A 154 8.30 1.01 0.14
N ILE A 155 8.18 -0.22 0.26
CA ILE A 155 8.32 -1.16 -0.82
C ILE A 155 6.94 -1.55 -1.31
#